data_6dac668d645a34c12146bab3fe49afed
#
_entry.id   6dac668d645a34c12146bab3fe49afed
#
_cell.length_a   1.000
_cell.length_b   1.000
_cell.length_c   1.000
_cell.angle_alpha   90.00
_cell.angle_beta   90.00
_cell.angle_gamma   90.00
#
_symmetry.space_group_name_H-M   'P 1'
#
loop_
_entity.id
_entity.type
_entity.pdbx_description
1 polymer ?
#
loop_
_entity_poly.entity_id
_entity_poly.type
_entity_poly.pdbx_seq_one_letter_code
_entity_poly.pdbx_strand_id
1 'polypeptide(L)'
;EWYYPNGTENSLSGNVISQFCEDPDGNIWIATEDGGLNLFDPRTKKFKNHLLKSNNPNIGYHNIHALLYNEGKLWIGSFSRGLYILDIQTGKTKNYRHNRTNPHSIPNDHIYSIYQTKDGSIYLGTLSGFCRYDADSDSFRTLEPLSHIFIYDMVEDQYGDLWLASKRDGIWRYNHQTGKLHNYRNDPADPASPCSNWVIRVYIDHKQNLWFCTEGGGICRYHYQEDHFENFSTKENLPNNIIYGILDDQSGNYWLSSNRGLIRYEPQNKRAQLYTIEDGLQSNQFNFRSSMQARDGKFYFGGVNGFNSFYPFKLSINKVKPTASISAVYMHSPDDKVSLSKRIPALSGQVTIPYQVVSFDITFESLSYVAPSKNLYAYKLDGIHKEWIYTDKHNVSFLNLPPGEYTFRVKSSNNDEYW
;
A
#
# COMPACT_ATOMS: atom_id res chain seq x y z
N GLU A 1 13.71 0.74 -6.46
CA GLU A 1 14.68 1.49 -5.63
C GLU A 1 14.05 1.73 -4.25
N TRP A 2 14.89 1.70 -3.22
CA TRP A 2 14.50 1.98 -1.84
C TRP A 2 15.32 3.14 -1.29
N TYR A 3 14.65 4.13 -0.69
CA TYR A 3 15.24 5.32 -0.10
C TYR A 3 14.86 5.41 1.38
N TYR A 4 15.85 5.62 2.24
CA TYR A 4 15.70 5.66 3.70
C TYR A 4 16.71 6.62 4.34
N PRO A 5 16.50 7.06 5.58
CA PRO A 5 17.49 7.86 6.32
C PRO A 5 18.75 7.05 6.57
N ASN A 6 19.89 7.56 6.12
CA ASN A 6 21.20 6.93 6.32
C ASN A 6 22.19 7.79 7.11
N GLY A 7 21.71 8.90 7.69
CA GLY A 7 22.50 9.81 8.51
C GLY A 7 23.41 10.77 7.76
N THR A 8 23.39 10.76 6.42
CA THR A 8 24.14 11.72 5.61
C THR A 8 23.31 12.97 5.30
N GLU A 9 23.95 14.10 4.98
CA GLU A 9 23.28 15.35 4.61
C GLU A 9 22.39 15.22 3.35
N ASN A 10 22.69 14.26 2.48
CA ASN A 10 21.96 13.99 1.24
C ASN A 10 20.98 12.81 1.37
N SER A 11 20.51 12.52 2.56
CA SER A 11 19.52 11.48 2.80
C SER A 11 18.19 12.04 3.29
N LEU A 12 17.17 11.20 3.26
CA LEU A 12 15.87 11.46 3.85
C LEU A 12 16.02 11.81 5.34
N SER A 13 15.21 12.75 5.86
CA SER A 13 15.30 13.21 7.26
C SER A 13 14.42 12.43 8.23
N GLY A 14 13.49 11.62 7.74
CA GLY A 14 12.55 10.82 8.55
C GLY A 14 12.23 9.49 7.91
N ASN A 15 11.77 8.53 8.71
CA ASN A 15 11.46 7.18 8.27
C ASN A 15 10.01 7.04 7.78
N VAL A 16 9.08 7.73 8.43
CA VAL A 16 7.65 7.54 8.21
C VAL A 16 7.16 8.53 7.17
N ILE A 17 6.94 8.05 5.95
CA ILE A 17 6.52 8.89 4.83
C ILE A 17 5.00 9.03 4.83
N SER A 18 4.50 10.26 4.84
CA SER A 18 3.06 10.56 4.86
C SER A 18 2.51 10.98 3.49
N GLN A 19 3.26 11.78 2.71
CA GLN A 19 2.81 12.20 1.39
C GLN A 19 3.94 12.61 0.47
N PHE A 20 3.67 12.54 -0.84
CA PHE A 20 4.51 13.06 -1.93
C PHE A 20 3.77 14.15 -2.70
N CYS A 21 4.51 15.11 -3.24
CA CYS A 21 4.00 16.13 -4.14
C CYS A 21 5.07 16.49 -5.17
N GLU A 22 4.76 16.39 -6.46
CA GLU A 22 5.68 16.74 -7.54
C GLU A 22 5.58 18.20 -7.91
N ASP A 23 6.72 18.91 -8.00
CA ASP A 23 6.77 20.29 -8.48
C ASP A 23 6.90 20.37 -10.02
N PRO A 24 6.76 21.56 -10.65
CA PRO A 24 6.90 21.73 -12.09
C PRO A 24 8.26 21.29 -12.66
N ASP A 25 9.33 21.35 -11.87
CA ASP A 25 10.67 20.98 -12.27
C ASP A 25 10.91 19.45 -12.19
N GLY A 26 9.93 18.69 -11.72
CA GLY A 26 9.99 17.23 -11.56
C GLY A 26 10.69 16.79 -10.27
N ASN A 27 10.94 17.71 -9.33
CA ASN A 27 11.39 17.34 -8.01
C ASN A 27 10.21 16.87 -7.16
N ILE A 28 10.48 16.00 -6.20
CA ILE A 28 9.46 15.42 -5.33
C ILE A 28 9.60 15.98 -3.93
N TRP A 29 8.59 16.73 -3.50
CA TRP A 29 8.43 17.11 -2.11
C TRP A 29 7.90 15.95 -1.31
N ILE A 30 8.53 15.63 -0.19
CA ILE A 30 8.24 14.46 0.64
C ILE A 30 7.96 14.94 2.06
N ALA A 31 6.75 14.66 2.52
CA ALA A 31 6.33 14.86 3.90
C ALA A 31 6.66 13.62 4.72
N THR A 32 7.16 13.83 5.94
CA THR A 32 7.40 12.77 6.91
C THR A 32 6.75 13.10 8.26
N GLU A 33 6.41 12.07 9.03
CA GLU A 33 5.82 12.22 10.35
C GLU A 33 6.86 12.47 11.44
N ASP A 34 8.12 12.13 11.18
CA ASP A 34 9.22 12.13 12.14
C ASP A 34 10.44 12.98 11.75
N GLY A 35 10.50 13.48 10.50
CA GLY A 35 11.64 14.23 9.98
C GLY A 35 11.30 15.53 9.25
N GLY A 36 10.02 15.88 9.14
CA GLY A 36 9.57 17.11 8.49
C GLY A 36 9.52 17.02 6.96
N LEU A 37 9.97 18.08 6.28
CA LEU A 37 9.84 18.26 4.83
C LEU A 37 11.17 18.02 4.12
N ASN A 38 11.13 17.23 3.06
CA ASN A 38 12.28 16.96 2.18
C ASN A 38 11.95 17.32 0.74
N LEU A 39 12.96 17.76 -0.01
CA LEU A 39 12.93 17.88 -1.45
C LEU A 39 13.88 16.84 -2.04
N PHE A 40 13.37 15.99 -2.92
CA PHE A 40 14.12 14.95 -3.61
C PHE A 40 14.22 15.26 -5.10
N ASP A 41 15.42 15.29 -5.65
CA ASP A 41 15.66 15.35 -7.08
C ASP A 41 15.85 13.91 -7.63
N PRO A 42 14.88 13.35 -8.38
CA PRO A 42 14.96 12.00 -8.91
C PRO A 42 16.09 11.75 -9.90
N ARG A 43 16.60 12.82 -10.57
CA ARG A 43 17.67 12.74 -11.58
C ARG A 43 19.04 12.56 -10.92
N THR A 44 19.28 13.31 -9.84
CA THR A 44 20.55 13.25 -9.10
C THR A 44 20.51 12.34 -7.88
N LYS A 45 19.32 11.89 -7.49
CA LYS A 45 19.02 11.09 -6.29
C LYS A 45 19.46 11.78 -4.99
N LYS A 46 19.46 13.10 -4.98
CA LYS A 46 19.86 13.92 -3.81
C LYS A 46 18.64 14.44 -3.08
N PHE A 47 18.79 14.54 -1.77
CA PHE A 47 17.81 15.13 -0.87
C PHE A 47 18.29 16.48 -0.37
N LYS A 48 17.34 17.39 -0.16
CA LYS A 48 17.52 18.63 0.57
C LYS A 48 16.47 18.70 1.67
N ASN A 49 16.91 18.71 2.91
CA ASN A 49 16.03 18.78 4.06
C ASN A 49 15.59 20.22 4.29
N HIS A 50 14.29 20.47 4.31
CA HIS A 50 13.70 21.75 4.60
C HIS A 50 13.16 21.73 6.04
N LEU A 51 13.94 22.28 6.97
CA LEU A 51 13.42 22.60 8.29
C LEU A 51 12.58 23.87 8.15
N LEU A 52 11.28 23.76 8.40
CA LEU A 52 10.40 24.92 8.53
C LEU A 52 10.91 25.69 9.77
N LYS A 53 11.66 26.78 9.54
CA LYS A 53 12.29 27.56 10.61
C LYS A 53 11.20 28.18 11.49
N SER A 54 11.19 27.84 12.76
CA SER A 54 10.49 28.59 13.81
C SER A 54 11.51 29.22 14.72
N ASN A 55 11.15 30.35 15.29
CA ASN A 55 11.90 31.01 16.35
C ASN A 55 11.85 30.24 17.70
N ASN A 56 11.14 29.12 17.75
CA ASN A 56 11.04 28.26 18.93
C ASN A 56 11.57 26.86 18.65
N PRO A 57 12.78 26.51 19.19
CA PRO A 57 13.41 25.20 18.94
C PRO A 57 12.65 23.99 19.51
N ASN A 58 11.68 24.21 20.40
CA ASN A 58 10.88 23.16 21.03
C ASN A 58 9.58 22.82 20.26
N ILE A 59 9.37 23.43 19.09
CA ILE A 59 8.17 23.20 18.31
C ILE A 59 8.47 22.11 17.27
N GLY A 60 7.93 20.91 17.50
CA GLY A 60 8.06 19.76 16.60
C GLY A 60 7.43 20.02 15.23
N TYR A 61 8.22 20.52 14.28
CA TYR A 61 7.85 20.70 12.86
C TYR A 61 7.94 19.41 12.08
N HIS A 62 8.07 18.29 12.76
CA HIS A 62 8.52 17.07 12.13
C HIS A 62 7.36 16.22 11.62
N ASN A 63 6.11 16.50 12.02
CA ASN A 63 4.95 15.68 11.63
C ASN A 63 4.10 16.43 10.60
N ILE A 64 4.28 16.07 9.33
CA ILE A 64 3.58 16.66 8.18
C ILE A 64 2.73 15.56 7.54
N HIS A 65 1.47 15.86 7.24
CA HIS A 65 0.53 14.91 6.65
C HIS A 65 0.05 15.26 5.26
N ALA A 66 0.07 16.54 4.88
CA ALA A 66 -0.49 16.99 3.62
C ALA A 66 0.43 17.96 2.88
N LEU A 67 0.53 17.79 1.57
CA LEU A 67 1.27 18.67 0.66
C LEU A 67 0.42 19.00 -0.55
N LEU A 68 0.48 20.26 -0.99
CA LEU A 68 -0.03 20.70 -2.28
C LEU A 68 0.93 21.75 -2.84
N TYR A 69 1.43 21.53 -4.05
CA TYR A 69 2.14 22.58 -4.80
C TYR A 69 1.12 23.41 -5.59
N ASN A 70 1.17 24.71 -5.41
CA ASN A 70 0.33 25.65 -6.16
C ASN A 70 1.08 26.97 -6.43
N GLU A 71 1.26 27.33 -7.69
CA GLU A 71 1.79 28.62 -8.15
C GLU A 71 3.06 29.10 -7.42
N GLY A 72 4.07 28.23 -7.35
CA GLY A 72 5.35 28.55 -6.69
C GLY A 72 5.29 28.49 -5.16
N LYS A 73 4.17 28.11 -4.59
CA LYS A 73 3.95 27.94 -3.15
C LYS A 73 3.72 26.48 -2.82
N LEU A 74 4.28 26.05 -1.71
CA LEU A 74 4.00 24.73 -1.14
C LEU A 74 3.09 24.91 0.08
N TRP A 75 1.90 24.32 0.00
CA TRP A 75 0.95 24.22 1.09
C TRP A 75 1.26 22.99 1.91
N ILE A 76 1.43 23.14 3.21
CA ILE A 76 1.97 22.10 4.10
C ILE A 76 1.03 21.95 5.29
N GLY A 77 0.32 20.84 5.33
CA GLY A 77 -0.57 20.47 6.44
C GLY A 77 0.19 19.70 7.51
N SER A 78 0.21 20.22 8.73
CA SER A 78 0.88 19.57 9.85
C SER A 78 -0.11 18.81 10.75
N PHE A 79 0.41 17.88 11.54
CA PHE A 79 -0.40 17.11 12.50
C PHE A 79 -0.94 17.95 13.67
N SER A 80 -0.27 19.04 14.08
CA SER A 80 -0.71 19.79 15.28
C SER A 80 -0.37 21.28 15.23
N ARG A 81 0.07 21.77 14.08
CA ARG A 81 0.55 23.16 13.93
C ARG A 81 -0.20 23.92 12.82
N GLY A 82 -1.32 23.39 12.36
CA GLY A 82 -2.12 24.00 11.33
C GLY A 82 -1.49 23.93 9.94
N LEU A 83 -1.79 24.91 9.13
CA LEU A 83 -1.36 25.02 7.75
C LEU A 83 -0.19 25.98 7.64
N TYR A 84 0.87 25.56 6.93
CA TYR A 84 1.94 26.45 6.47
C TYR A 84 1.85 26.64 4.96
N ILE A 85 2.12 27.85 4.49
CA ILE A 85 2.31 28.14 3.07
C ILE A 85 3.74 28.66 2.91
N LEU A 86 4.58 27.86 2.25
CA LEU A 86 5.96 28.19 1.94
C LEU A 86 6.05 28.73 0.53
N ASP A 87 6.51 29.96 0.38
CA ASP A 87 6.94 30.52 -0.89
C ASP A 87 8.32 29.94 -1.24
N ILE A 88 8.39 29.13 -2.30
CA ILE A 88 9.58 28.34 -2.63
C ILE A 88 10.73 29.25 -3.09
N GLN A 89 10.43 30.33 -3.78
CA GLN A 89 11.42 31.26 -4.33
C GLN A 89 12.07 32.09 -3.22
N THR A 90 11.26 32.63 -2.31
CA THR A 90 11.73 33.55 -1.26
C THR A 90 12.08 32.86 0.05
N GLY A 91 11.62 31.62 0.24
CA GLY A 91 11.72 30.87 1.49
C GLY A 91 10.85 31.42 2.63
N LYS A 92 9.98 32.40 2.36
CA LYS A 92 9.08 32.94 3.38
C LYS A 92 7.95 31.96 3.66
N THR A 93 7.57 31.88 4.93
CA THR A 93 6.52 30.97 5.38
C THR A 93 5.42 31.73 6.12
N LYS A 94 4.17 31.47 5.79
CA LYS A 94 2.99 31.94 6.51
C LYS A 94 2.34 30.75 7.21
N ASN A 95 1.86 30.94 8.47
CA ASN A 95 1.20 29.90 9.25
C ASN A 95 -0.22 30.31 9.63
N TYR A 96 -1.17 29.42 9.43
CA TYR A 96 -2.55 29.56 9.83
C TYR A 96 -2.88 28.53 10.90
N ARG A 97 -3.56 29.01 11.96
CA ARG A 97 -3.91 28.21 13.12
C ARG A 97 -5.41 28.26 13.38
N HIS A 98 -5.90 27.19 13.99
CA HIS A 98 -7.25 27.20 14.54
C HIS A 98 -7.38 28.25 15.66
N ASN A 99 -8.46 29.04 15.59
CA ASN A 99 -8.81 30.01 16.62
C ASN A 99 -10.32 29.91 16.91
N ARG A 100 -10.65 29.45 18.13
CA ARG A 100 -12.04 29.26 18.57
C ARG A 100 -12.90 30.52 18.52
N THR A 101 -12.30 31.70 18.64
CA THR A 101 -12.99 32.98 18.59
C THR A 101 -13.09 33.57 17.18
N ASN A 102 -12.41 32.98 16.19
CA ASN A 102 -12.44 33.43 14.80
C ASN A 102 -13.08 32.36 13.92
N PRO A 103 -14.34 32.50 13.48
CA PRO A 103 -15.02 31.54 12.60
C PRO A 103 -14.41 31.44 11.19
N HIS A 104 -13.52 32.39 10.84
CA HIS A 104 -12.80 32.40 9.57
C HIS A 104 -11.40 31.80 9.69
N SER A 105 -11.05 31.17 10.80
CA SER A 105 -9.84 30.36 10.94
C SER A 105 -10.06 28.94 10.41
N ILE A 106 -8.96 28.17 10.22
CA ILE A 106 -9.04 26.74 9.94
C ILE A 106 -9.82 26.01 11.06
N PRO A 107 -10.66 25.00 10.76
CA PRO A 107 -11.50 24.34 11.77
C PRO A 107 -10.71 23.54 12.80
N ASN A 108 -9.51 23.06 12.42
CA ASN A 108 -8.64 22.26 13.30
C ASN A 108 -7.19 22.41 12.87
N ASP A 109 -6.25 22.32 13.82
CA ASP A 109 -4.79 22.38 13.55
C ASP A 109 -4.20 21.10 12.97
N HIS A 110 -4.93 20.00 12.94
CA HIS A 110 -4.52 18.72 12.37
C HIS A 110 -5.01 18.63 10.93
N ILE A 111 -4.13 18.95 9.97
CA ILE A 111 -4.47 18.96 8.54
C ILE A 111 -4.05 17.64 7.92
N TYR A 112 -4.99 16.88 7.39
CA TYR A 112 -4.74 15.58 6.77
C TYR A 112 -4.74 15.61 5.25
N SER A 113 -5.51 16.51 4.63
CA SER A 113 -5.57 16.65 3.18
C SER A 113 -5.69 18.09 2.73
N ILE A 114 -5.07 18.39 1.60
CA ILE A 114 -5.15 19.68 0.90
C ILE A 114 -5.40 19.35 -0.57
N TYR A 115 -6.39 19.96 -1.18
CA TYR A 115 -6.76 19.71 -2.57
C TYR A 115 -7.14 20.98 -3.28
N GLN A 116 -6.70 21.12 -4.53
CA GLN A 116 -7.12 22.19 -5.42
C GLN A 116 -8.06 21.63 -6.49
N THR A 117 -9.24 22.20 -6.59
CA THR A 117 -10.22 21.89 -7.64
C THR A 117 -9.83 22.49 -8.97
N LYS A 118 -10.46 22.02 -10.05
CA LYS A 118 -10.20 22.51 -11.43
C LYS A 118 -10.50 24.01 -11.60
N ASP A 119 -11.43 24.57 -10.79
CA ASP A 119 -11.73 26.01 -10.76
C ASP A 119 -10.72 26.83 -9.92
N GLY A 120 -9.68 26.20 -9.38
CA GLY A 120 -8.63 26.82 -8.57
C GLY A 120 -8.97 26.94 -7.07
N SER A 121 -10.15 26.56 -6.61
CA SER A 121 -10.52 26.59 -5.20
C SER A 121 -9.69 25.59 -4.38
N ILE A 122 -9.22 25.99 -3.19
CA ILE A 122 -8.42 25.13 -2.32
C ILE A 122 -9.25 24.72 -1.11
N TYR A 123 -9.25 23.41 -0.84
CA TYR A 123 -9.96 22.79 0.28
C TYR A 123 -9.01 22.10 1.22
N LEU A 124 -9.34 22.10 2.51
CA LEU A 124 -8.62 21.43 3.58
C LEU A 124 -9.52 20.40 4.27
N GLY A 125 -9.02 19.17 4.38
CA GLY A 125 -9.59 18.14 5.24
C GLY A 125 -8.78 18.05 6.53
N THR A 126 -9.48 18.12 7.66
CA THR A 126 -8.86 18.13 8.98
C THR A 126 -9.35 16.99 9.86
N LEU A 127 -8.74 16.82 11.04
CA LEU A 127 -9.20 15.86 12.05
C LEU A 127 -10.66 16.09 12.47
N SER A 128 -11.11 17.34 12.41
CA SER A 128 -12.47 17.75 12.73
C SER A 128 -12.82 18.98 11.92
N GLY A 129 -13.47 18.74 10.79
CA GLY A 129 -13.96 19.78 9.89
C GLY A 129 -13.32 19.78 8.51
N PHE A 130 -14.08 20.33 7.58
CA PHE A 130 -13.75 20.53 6.19
C PHE A 130 -13.97 22.00 5.85
N CYS A 131 -12.98 22.67 5.22
CA CYS A 131 -13.08 24.09 4.91
C CYS A 131 -12.50 24.41 3.53
N ARG A 132 -12.97 25.54 2.96
CA ARG A 132 -12.45 26.16 1.76
C ARG A 132 -11.60 27.37 2.14
N TYR A 133 -10.49 27.58 1.46
CA TYR A 133 -9.71 28.80 1.53
C TYR A 133 -10.35 29.88 0.67
N ASP A 134 -10.47 31.06 1.22
CA ASP A 134 -10.93 32.29 0.54
C ASP A 134 -9.68 33.16 0.31
N ALA A 135 -9.28 33.27 -0.96
CA ALA A 135 -8.07 34.00 -1.34
C ALA A 135 -8.24 35.52 -1.22
N ASP A 136 -9.47 36.05 -1.42
CA ASP A 136 -9.73 37.48 -1.39
C ASP A 136 -9.63 38.05 0.04
N SER A 137 -10.13 37.29 1.01
CA SER A 137 -10.09 37.68 2.41
C SER A 137 -8.93 37.05 3.18
N ASP A 138 -8.14 36.18 2.52
CA ASP A 138 -7.05 35.40 3.11
C ASP A 138 -7.48 34.67 4.39
N SER A 139 -8.61 33.99 4.31
CA SER A 139 -9.29 33.34 5.42
C SER A 139 -9.87 31.98 5.03
N PHE A 140 -10.59 31.31 5.95
CA PHE A 140 -11.16 29.99 5.72
C PHE A 140 -12.65 29.99 6.04
N ARG A 141 -13.41 29.26 5.22
CA ARG A 141 -14.84 29.03 5.45
C ARG A 141 -15.10 27.56 5.70
N THR A 142 -15.47 27.21 6.94
CA THR A 142 -15.87 25.87 7.30
C THR A 142 -17.22 25.51 6.68
N LEU A 143 -17.37 24.29 6.16
CA LEU A 143 -18.65 23.75 5.71
C LEU A 143 -19.33 23.09 6.92
N GLU A 144 -20.35 23.76 7.47
CA GLU A 144 -21.02 23.38 8.71
C GLU A 144 -21.51 21.92 8.79
N PRO A 145 -22.12 21.34 7.73
CA PRO A 145 -22.54 19.94 7.80
C PRO A 145 -21.38 18.95 8.00
N LEU A 146 -20.13 19.37 7.74
CA LEU A 146 -18.90 18.58 7.86
C LEU A 146 -17.97 19.11 8.96
N SER A 147 -18.43 20.01 9.83
CA SER A 147 -17.62 20.71 10.84
C SER A 147 -17.00 19.77 11.89
N HIS A 148 -17.53 18.56 12.04
CA HIS A 148 -17.05 17.55 13.00
C HIS A 148 -16.55 16.28 12.33
N ILE A 149 -16.52 16.24 11.00
CA ILE A 149 -16.12 15.04 10.26
C ILE A 149 -14.61 15.03 10.05
N PHE A 150 -13.99 13.89 10.32
CA PHE A 150 -12.58 13.67 10.00
C PHE A 150 -12.42 13.32 8.52
N ILE A 151 -11.85 14.23 7.73
CA ILE A 151 -11.58 14.04 6.31
C ILE A 151 -10.13 13.65 6.09
N TYR A 152 -9.91 12.41 5.66
CA TYR A 152 -8.59 11.88 5.34
C TYR A 152 -8.07 12.32 3.98
N ASP A 153 -8.94 12.26 2.97
CA ASP A 153 -8.56 12.48 1.59
C ASP A 153 -9.70 13.05 0.77
N MET A 154 -9.39 13.64 -0.37
CA MET A 154 -10.40 14.16 -1.27
C MET A 154 -9.91 14.23 -2.72
N VAL A 155 -10.85 14.14 -3.67
CA VAL A 155 -10.60 14.32 -5.10
C VAL A 155 -11.84 14.91 -5.77
N GLU A 156 -11.65 15.70 -6.81
CA GLU A 156 -12.73 16.19 -7.68
C GLU A 156 -12.90 15.27 -8.88
N ASP A 157 -14.13 14.81 -9.12
CA ASP A 157 -14.45 13.96 -10.26
C ASP A 157 -14.62 14.75 -11.58
N GLN A 158 -14.95 14.02 -12.65
CA GLN A 158 -15.18 14.60 -13.97
C GLN A 158 -16.43 15.52 -14.03
N TYR A 159 -17.34 15.40 -13.07
CA TYR A 159 -18.57 16.19 -12.98
C TYR A 159 -18.43 17.42 -12.07
N GLY A 160 -17.27 17.61 -11.44
CA GLY A 160 -16.99 18.71 -10.53
C GLY A 160 -17.48 18.46 -9.10
N ASP A 161 -17.79 17.21 -8.74
CA ASP A 161 -18.11 16.84 -7.38
C ASP A 161 -16.85 16.46 -6.59
N LEU A 162 -16.71 16.98 -5.38
CA LEU A 162 -15.68 16.57 -4.44
C LEU A 162 -16.11 15.30 -3.69
N TRP A 163 -15.31 14.26 -3.81
CA TRP A 163 -15.46 13.03 -3.07
C TRP A 163 -14.49 13.01 -1.89
N LEU A 164 -15.04 12.85 -0.69
CA LEU A 164 -14.29 12.94 0.56
C LEU A 164 -14.26 11.58 1.26
N ALA A 165 -13.06 11.13 1.56
CA ALA A 165 -12.82 9.93 2.37
C ALA A 165 -12.85 10.30 3.84
N SER A 166 -13.71 9.68 4.66
CA SER A 166 -13.82 9.99 6.08
C SER A 166 -13.52 8.81 6.98
N LYS A 167 -13.09 9.11 8.21
CA LYS A 167 -12.90 8.12 9.26
C LYS A 167 -14.21 7.89 9.99
N ARG A 168 -14.79 6.70 9.85
CA ARG A 168 -16.04 6.24 10.49
C ARG A 168 -17.34 6.77 9.90
N ASP A 169 -17.31 7.78 9.01
CA ASP A 169 -18.50 8.40 8.45
C ASP A 169 -18.74 8.03 6.98
N GLY A 170 -17.96 7.08 6.44
CA GLY A 170 -18.09 6.60 5.07
C GLY A 170 -17.55 7.59 4.05
N ILE A 171 -18.26 7.73 2.94
CA ILE A 171 -17.88 8.54 1.79
C ILE A 171 -18.86 9.70 1.68
N TRP A 172 -18.33 10.92 1.50
CA TRP A 172 -19.12 12.09 1.26
C TRP A 172 -18.92 12.59 -0.17
N ARG A 173 -20.01 12.93 -0.86
CA ARG A 173 -20.02 13.61 -2.16
C ARG A 173 -20.54 15.03 -1.97
N TYR A 174 -19.72 15.99 -2.32
CA TYR A 174 -20.03 17.42 -2.17
C TYR A 174 -19.93 18.11 -3.52
N ASN A 175 -21.07 18.62 -4.02
CA ASN A 175 -21.08 19.48 -5.19
C ASN A 175 -20.85 20.94 -4.74
N HIS A 176 -19.66 21.46 -5.01
CA HIS A 176 -19.25 22.78 -4.51
C HIS A 176 -19.92 23.96 -5.23
N GLN A 177 -20.55 23.73 -6.39
CA GLN A 177 -21.30 24.74 -7.11
C GLN A 177 -22.72 24.92 -6.57
N THR A 178 -23.38 23.79 -6.25
CA THR A 178 -24.78 23.78 -5.77
C THR A 178 -24.90 23.70 -4.26
N GLY A 179 -23.82 23.36 -3.56
CA GLY A 179 -23.82 23.11 -2.12
C GLY A 179 -24.45 21.77 -1.71
N LYS A 180 -24.86 20.92 -2.67
CA LYS A 180 -25.47 19.62 -2.37
C LYS A 180 -24.44 18.70 -1.73
N LEU A 181 -24.87 17.99 -0.68
CA LEU A 181 -24.07 17.05 0.07
C LEU A 181 -24.82 15.72 0.15
N HIS A 182 -24.12 14.60 -0.11
CA HIS A 182 -24.62 13.25 0.03
C HIS A 182 -23.62 12.38 0.80
N ASN A 183 -24.14 11.47 1.64
CA ASN A 183 -23.31 10.56 2.42
C ASN A 183 -23.63 9.11 2.07
N TYR A 184 -22.61 8.37 1.67
CA TYR A 184 -22.66 6.93 1.42
C TYR A 184 -22.03 6.20 2.60
N ARG A 185 -22.77 5.27 3.20
CA ARG A 185 -22.31 4.47 4.33
C ARG A 185 -22.41 3.00 4.02
N ASN A 186 -21.47 2.24 4.59
CA ASN A 186 -21.56 0.78 4.53
C ASN A 186 -22.81 0.28 5.25
N ASP A 187 -23.58 -0.54 4.55
CA ASP A 187 -24.67 -1.35 5.07
C ASP A 187 -24.33 -2.83 4.82
N PRO A 188 -24.09 -3.64 5.86
CA PRO A 188 -23.79 -5.07 5.68
C PRO A 188 -24.90 -5.88 4.99
N ALA A 189 -26.14 -5.35 4.97
CA ALA A 189 -27.26 -5.99 4.29
C ALA A 189 -27.34 -5.63 2.80
N ASP A 190 -26.66 -4.55 2.38
CA ASP A 190 -26.62 -4.08 1.00
C ASP A 190 -25.21 -4.26 0.39
N PRO A 191 -25.00 -5.27 -0.47
CA PRO A 191 -23.72 -5.51 -1.13
C PRO A 191 -23.31 -4.39 -2.10
N ALA A 192 -24.23 -3.51 -2.48
CA ALA A 192 -24.02 -2.36 -3.34
C ALA A 192 -23.57 -1.10 -2.56
N SER A 193 -23.58 -1.16 -1.22
CA SER A 193 -23.05 -0.10 -0.37
C SER A 193 -21.52 -0.11 -0.34
N PRO A 194 -20.83 0.99 0.10
CA PRO A 194 -19.37 1.03 0.25
C PRO A 194 -18.86 -0.10 1.15
N CYS A 195 -17.69 -0.66 0.84
CA CYS A 195 -17.13 -1.81 1.57
C CYS A 195 -16.76 -1.53 3.04
N SER A 196 -16.66 -0.27 3.47
CA SER A 196 -16.38 0.14 4.86
C SER A 196 -16.77 1.60 5.08
N ASN A 197 -17.08 1.94 6.34
CA ASN A 197 -17.22 3.33 6.78
C ASN A 197 -15.87 3.99 7.13
N TRP A 198 -14.79 3.23 7.16
CA TRP A 198 -13.45 3.75 7.42
C TRP A 198 -12.69 3.86 6.11
N VAL A 199 -12.81 5.03 5.46
CA VAL A 199 -12.23 5.29 4.14
C VAL A 199 -10.97 6.14 4.31
N ILE A 200 -9.87 5.68 3.70
CA ILE A 200 -8.53 6.27 3.87
C ILE A 200 -8.13 7.09 2.65
N ARG A 201 -8.38 6.55 1.46
CA ARG A 201 -7.94 7.12 0.19
C ARG A 201 -9.10 7.18 -0.78
N VAL A 202 -9.17 8.25 -1.55
CA VAL A 202 -9.98 8.32 -2.76
C VAL A 202 -9.07 8.56 -3.96
N TYR A 203 -9.36 7.90 -5.08
CA TYR A 203 -8.49 7.91 -6.26
C TYR A 203 -9.32 7.82 -7.55
N ILE A 204 -8.92 8.60 -8.54
CA ILE A 204 -9.47 8.53 -9.89
C ILE A 204 -8.41 7.97 -10.81
N ASP A 205 -8.72 6.86 -11.49
CA ASP A 205 -7.81 6.22 -12.43
C ASP A 205 -7.81 6.92 -13.81
N HIS A 206 -6.94 6.47 -14.72
CA HIS A 206 -6.82 7.03 -16.07
C HIS A 206 -8.10 6.88 -16.91
N LYS A 207 -9.02 5.96 -16.54
CA LYS A 207 -10.33 5.76 -17.20
C LYS A 207 -11.46 6.54 -16.53
N GLN A 208 -11.14 7.41 -15.58
CA GLN A 208 -12.09 8.17 -14.77
C GLN A 208 -12.98 7.30 -13.86
N ASN A 209 -12.54 6.08 -13.52
CA ASN A 209 -13.20 5.31 -12.47
C ASN A 209 -12.78 5.85 -11.10
N LEU A 210 -13.76 5.92 -10.21
CA LEU A 210 -13.57 6.40 -8.84
C LEU A 210 -13.41 5.21 -7.88
N TRP A 211 -12.29 5.19 -7.18
CA TRP A 211 -11.89 4.13 -6.26
C TRP A 211 -11.72 4.65 -4.84
N PHE A 212 -12.04 3.80 -3.88
CA PHE A 212 -11.86 4.08 -2.45
C PHE A 212 -11.08 2.95 -1.79
N CYS A 213 -10.04 3.31 -1.02
CA CYS A 213 -9.29 2.37 -0.21
C CYS A 213 -9.77 2.46 1.23
N THR A 214 -9.91 1.32 1.90
CA THR A 214 -10.51 1.27 3.23
C THR A 214 -9.66 0.51 4.24
N GLU A 215 -9.90 0.78 5.51
CA GLU A 215 -9.39 -0.02 6.61
C GLU A 215 -10.43 -1.09 6.98
N GLY A 216 -10.17 -2.33 6.51
CA GLY A 216 -10.95 -3.51 6.83
C GLY A 216 -11.92 -4.00 5.76
N GLY A 217 -12.30 -3.18 4.77
CA GLY A 217 -13.20 -3.58 3.67
C GLY A 217 -12.52 -3.90 2.34
N GLY A 218 -11.20 -3.64 2.21
CA GLY A 218 -10.49 -3.72 0.94
C GLY A 218 -10.60 -2.43 0.14
N ILE A 219 -10.96 -2.53 -1.13
CA ILE A 219 -11.22 -1.38 -2.02
C ILE A 219 -12.62 -1.48 -2.60
N CYS A 220 -13.21 -0.34 -2.95
CA CYS A 220 -14.45 -0.31 -3.71
C CYS A 220 -14.40 0.70 -4.86
N ARG A 221 -15.12 0.39 -5.93
CA ARG A 221 -15.28 1.24 -7.12
C ARG A 221 -16.70 1.75 -7.17
N TYR A 222 -16.87 3.06 -7.42
CA TYR A 222 -18.18 3.68 -7.59
C TYR A 222 -18.62 3.62 -9.05
N HIS A 223 -19.87 3.24 -9.28
CA HIS A 223 -20.53 3.21 -10.59
C HIS A 223 -21.52 4.38 -10.70
N TYR A 224 -21.18 5.35 -11.55
CA TYR A 224 -21.93 6.60 -11.68
C TYR A 224 -23.36 6.44 -12.22
N GLN A 225 -23.60 5.46 -13.09
CA GLN A 225 -24.89 5.28 -13.74
C GLN A 225 -25.92 4.64 -12.81
N GLU A 226 -25.47 3.69 -12.01
CA GLU A 226 -26.32 2.91 -11.11
C GLU A 226 -26.30 3.43 -9.67
N ASP A 227 -25.45 4.41 -9.36
CA ASP A 227 -25.26 4.99 -8.02
C ASP A 227 -24.98 3.92 -6.95
N HIS A 228 -24.05 2.98 -7.25
CA HIS A 228 -23.69 1.89 -6.36
C HIS A 228 -22.16 1.65 -6.30
N PHE A 229 -21.74 0.81 -5.35
CA PHE A 229 -20.35 0.40 -5.17
C PHE A 229 -20.14 -1.08 -5.52
N GLU A 230 -19.07 -1.36 -6.24
CA GLU A 230 -18.54 -2.70 -6.45
C GLU A 230 -17.35 -2.91 -5.49
N ASN A 231 -17.42 -3.97 -4.69
CA ASN A 231 -16.49 -4.21 -3.59
C ASN A 231 -15.50 -5.32 -3.92
N PHE A 232 -14.21 -5.11 -3.56
CA PHE A 232 -13.11 -6.06 -3.74
C PHE A 232 -12.41 -6.27 -2.40
N SER A 233 -12.48 -7.49 -1.90
CA SER A 233 -11.98 -7.90 -0.60
C SER A 233 -11.19 -9.22 -0.70
N THR A 234 -10.87 -9.82 0.43
CA THR A 234 -10.29 -11.17 0.47
C THR A 234 -11.20 -12.23 -0.15
N LYS A 235 -12.51 -11.98 -0.28
CA LYS A 235 -13.45 -12.85 -1.02
C LYS A 235 -13.21 -12.81 -2.53
N GLU A 236 -12.71 -11.70 -3.03
CA GLU A 236 -12.33 -11.48 -4.43
C GLU A 236 -10.82 -11.66 -4.64
N ASN A 237 -10.16 -12.48 -3.80
CA ASN A 237 -8.74 -12.79 -3.82
C ASN A 237 -7.80 -11.59 -3.58
N LEU A 238 -8.27 -10.52 -2.97
CA LEU A 238 -7.39 -9.46 -2.48
C LEU A 238 -6.61 -9.99 -1.26
N PRO A 239 -5.27 -9.95 -1.22
CA PRO A 239 -4.49 -10.53 -0.13
C PRO A 239 -4.72 -9.90 1.24
N ASN A 240 -5.28 -8.68 1.27
CA ASN A 240 -5.50 -7.91 2.49
C ASN A 240 -6.69 -6.94 2.33
N ASN A 241 -7.47 -6.77 3.39
CA ASN A 241 -8.58 -5.82 3.43
C ASN A 241 -8.20 -4.42 3.97
N ILE A 242 -6.95 -4.23 4.38
CA ILE A 242 -6.44 -2.92 4.83
C ILE A 242 -5.58 -2.34 3.71
N ILE A 243 -6.11 -1.35 2.99
CA ILE A 243 -5.46 -0.72 1.85
C ILE A 243 -5.27 0.77 2.11
N TYR A 244 -4.02 1.23 2.00
CA TYR A 244 -3.62 2.60 2.34
C TYR A 244 -3.48 3.53 1.14
N GLY A 245 -3.14 2.98 -0.01
CA GLY A 245 -2.95 3.73 -1.25
C GLY A 245 -3.20 2.89 -2.48
N ILE A 246 -3.49 3.55 -3.59
CA ILE A 246 -3.80 2.93 -4.88
C ILE A 246 -3.20 3.77 -6.00
N LEU A 247 -2.59 3.11 -6.98
CA LEU A 247 -2.16 3.68 -8.25
C LEU A 247 -2.47 2.70 -9.36
N ASP A 248 -2.90 3.18 -10.52
CA ASP A 248 -3.14 2.33 -11.68
C ASP A 248 -1.95 2.35 -12.65
N ASP A 249 -1.60 1.20 -13.25
CA ASP A 249 -0.48 1.09 -14.20
C ASP A 249 -0.90 1.27 -15.66
N GLN A 250 -2.15 1.70 -15.90
CA GLN A 250 -2.78 1.87 -17.21
C GLN A 250 -2.89 0.58 -18.05
N SER A 251 -2.46 -0.56 -17.52
CA SER A 251 -2.53 -1.87 -18.16
C SER A 251 -3.62 -2.78 -17.56
N GLY A 252 -4.46 -2.21 -16.68
CA GLY A 252 -5.54 -2.90 -15.99
C GLY A 252 -5.17 -3.47 -14.62
N ASN A 253 -3.95 -3.20 -14.13
CA ASN A 253 -3.57 -3.55 -12.78
C ASN A 253 -3.56 -2.32 -11.88
N TYR A 254 -3.92 -2.54 -10.62
CA TYR A 254 -3.83 -1.56 -9.55
C TYR A 254 -2.76 -1.97 -8.55
N TRP A 255 -1.90 -1.02 -8.19
CA TRP A 255 -0.88 -1.19 -7.20
C TRP A 255 -1.37 -0.63 -5.87
N LEU A 256 -1.54 -1.52 -4.90
CA LEU A 256 -2.19 -1.23 -3.62
C LEU A 256 -1.19 -1.38 -2.50
N SER A 257 -0.93 -0.30 -1.76
CA SER A 257 -0.12 -0.37 -0.55
C SER A 257 -0.96 -0.79 0.65
N SER A 258 -0.39 -1.63 1.52
CA SER A 258 -1.09 -2.20 2.66
C SER A 258 -0.20 -2.27 3.92
N ASN A 259 -0.71 -2.84 5.01
CA ASN A 259 0.09 -3.18 6.20
C ASN A 259 0.83 -4.52 6.09
N ARG A 260 0.74 -5.22 4.93
CA ARG A 260 1.38 -6.52 4.69
C ARG A 260 2.18 -6.59 3.38
N GLY A 261 2.49 -5.44 2.80
CA GLY A 261 3.24 -5.34 1.55
C GLY A 261 2.53 -4.53 0.49
N LEU A 262 3.09 -4.58 -0.72
CA LEU A 262 2.54 -3.95 -1.92
C LEU A 262 1.87 -5.02 -2.78
N ILE A 263 0.65 -4.77 -3.22
CA ILE A 263 -0.17 -5.72 -3.97
C ILE A 263 -0.33 -5.18 -5.38
N ARG A 264 0.01 -5.98 -6.39
CA ARG A 264 -0.44 -5.78 -7.75
C ARG A 264 -1.73 -6.58 -7.95
N TYR A 265 -2.84 -5.89 -8.19
CA TYR A 265 -4.16 -6.47 -8.27
C TYR A 265 -4.79 -6.22 -9.63
N GLU A 266 -5.33 -7.27 -10.25
CA GLU A 266 -6.08 -7.24 -11.50
C GLU A 266 -7.55 -7.55 -11.22
N PRO A 267 -8.43 -6.54 -11.06
CA PRO A 267 -9.82 -6.75 -10.65
C PRO A 267 -10.63 -7.64 -11.59
N GLN A 268 -10.40 -7.53 -12.90
CA GLN A 268 -11.16 -8.29 -13.91
C GLN A 268 -10.99 -9.80 -13.75
N ASN A 269 -9.77 -10.24 -13.46
CA ASN A 269 -9.43 -11.65 -13.31
C ASN A 269 -9.33 -12.08 -11.85
N LYS A 270 -9.55 -11.15 -10.92
CA LYS A 270 -9.40 -11.35 -9.47
C LYS A 270 -8.04 -11.97 -9.11
N ARG A 271 -6.98 -11.52 -9.79
CA ARG A 271 -5.60 -11.97 -9.57
C ARG A 271 -4.84 -10.95 -8.76
N ALA A 272 -4.08 -11.43 -7.79
CA ALA A 272 -3.23 -10.61 -6.97
C ALA A 272 -1.82 -11.18 -6.89
N GLN A 273 -0.81 -10.30 -6.89
CA GLN A 273 0.57 -10.63 -6.60
C GLN A 273 1.04 -9.77 -5.44
N LEU A 274 1.55 -10.40 -4.39
CA LEU A 274 2.03 -9.73 -3.18
C LEU A 274 3.55 -9.58 -3.24
N TYR A 275 4.02 -8.34 -3.07
CA TYR A 275 5.42 -7.98 -2.89
C TYR A 275 5.69 -7.66 -1.42
N THR A 276 6.85 -8.09 -0.92
CA THR A 276 7.26 -7.97 0.48
C THR A 276 8.70 -7.43 0.58
N ILE A 277 9.24 -7.36 1.78
CA ILE A 277 10.64 -7.01 2.01
C ILE A 277 11.61 -7.91 1.24
N GLU A 278 11.23 -9.14 0.96
CA GLU A 278 12.04 -10.09 0.18
C GLU A 278 12.16 -9.69 -1.29
N ASP A 279 11.24 -8.86 -1.79
CA ASP A 279 11.29 -8.27 -3.13
C ASP A 279 11.97 -6.89 -3.15
N GLY A 280 12.56 -6.47 -2.02
CA GLY A 280 13.27 -5.20 -1.88
C GLY A 280 12.37 -4.02 -1.50
N LEU A 281 11.23 -4.28 -0.85
CA LEU A 281 10.43 -3.21 -0.26
C LEU A 281 11.11 -2.65 1.00
N GLN A 282 10.79 -1.38 1.31
CA GLN A 282 11.27 -0.66 2.48
C GLN A 282 10.83 -1.32 3.80
N SER A 283 9.65 -1.91 3.81
CA SER A 283 8.99 -2.65 4.88
C SER A 283 7.75 -3.33 4.29
N ASN A 284 7.14 -4.27 5.01
CA ASN A 284 5.80 -4.75 4.69
C ASN A 284 4.70 -3.75 5.12
N GLN A 285 5.03 -2.82 6.03
CA GLN A 285 4.13 -1.78 6.50
C GLN A 285 4.30 -0.52 5.65
N PHE A 286 3.27 -0.17 4.89
CA PHE A 286 3.15 1.13 4.21
C PHE A 286 2.41 2.12 5.10
N ASN A 287 2.41 3.42 4.71
CA ASN A 287 1.70 4.45 5.45
C ASN A 287 0.46 4.93 4.69
N PHE A 288 -0.49 5.50 5.42
CA PHE A 288 -1.75 6.01 4.90
C PHE A 288 -1.53 7.04 3.81
N ARG A 289 -2.22 6.87 2.66
CA ARG A 289 -2.22 7.80 1.52
C ARG A 289 -0.84 8.09 0.91
N SER A 290 0.21 7.44 1.37
CA SER A 290 1.58 7.68 0.95
C SER A 290 1.87 6.99 -0.39
N SER A 291 1.18 7.41 -1.44
CA SER A 291 1.39 6.93 -2.81
C SER A 291 1.22 8.04 -3.82
N MET A 292 2.07 8.07 -4.84
CA MET A 292 2.05 9.04 -5.93
C MET A 292 2.60 8.44 -7.21
N GLN A 293 1.97 8.76 -8.33
CA GLN A 293 2.54 8.59 -9.66
C GLN A 293 3.10 9.93 -10.12
N ALA A 294 4.38 9.97 -10.43
CA ALA A 294 5.02 11.13 -11.02
C ALA A 294 4.65 11.26 -12.52
N ARG A 295 4.83 12.45 -13.08
CA ARG A 295 4.52 12.76 -14.50
C ARG A 295 5.30 11.89 -15.50
N ASP A 296 6.46 11.37 -15.12
CA ASP A 296 7.25 10.43 -15.91
C ASP A 296 6.75 8.98 -15.83
N GLY A 297 5.68 8.73 -15.09
CA GLY A 297 5.08 7.42 -14.87
C GLY A 297 5.73 6.59 -13.75
N LYS A 298 6.70 7.15 -13.02
CA LYS A 298 7.33 6.49 -11.89
C LYS A 298 6.40 6.47 -10.67
N PHE A 299 6.28 5.33 -10.03
CA PHE A 299 5.50 5.15 -8.81
C PHE A 299 6.36 5.37 -7.57
N TYR A 300 5.77 6.01 -6.57
CA TYR A 300 6.34 6.24 -5.24
C TYR A 300 5.37 5.70 -4.21
N PHE A 301 5.86 4.85 -3.31
CA PHE A 301 5.10 4.29 -2.19
C PHE A 301 5.89 4.45 -0.91
N GLY A 302 5.34 5.23 0.01
CA GLY A 302 5.94 5.52 1.31
C GLY A 302 5.45 4.60 2.41
N GLY A 303 6.33 4.30 3.34
CA GLY A 303 6.04 3.44 4.48
C GLY A 303 6.69 3.91 5.76
N VAL A 304 6.94 2.98 6.66
CA VAL A 304 7.51 3.25 7.98
C VAL A 304 9.04 3.23 8.01
N ASN A 305 9.68 2.89 6.88
CA ASN A 305 11.14 2.84 6.75
C ASN A 305 11.59 3.46 5.42
N GLY A 306 11.11 4.69 5.16
CA GLY A 306 11.36 5.38 3.91
C GLY A 306 10.34 5.05 2.82
N PHE A 307 10.79 5.03 1.56
CA PHE A 307 9.89 4.76 0.43
C PHE A 307 10.54 3.92 -0.66
N ASN A 308 9.70 3.25 -1.43
CA ASN A 308 10.08 2.61 -2.68
C ASN A 308 9.66 3.45 -3.88
N SER A 309 10.48 3.44 -4.94
CA SER A 309 10.10 3.98 -6.23
C SER A 309 10.49 3.05 -7.37
N PHE A 310 9.59 2.91 -8.36
CA PHE A 310 9.78 2.02 -9.50
C PHE A 310 8.88 2.41 -10.68
N TYR A 311 9.23 1.95 -11.86
CA TYR A 311 8.34 2.01 -13.02
C TYR A 311 7.57 0.68 -13.12
N PRO A 312 6.24 0.66 -13.04
CA PRO A 312 5.47 -0.59 -13.03
C PRO A 312 5.70 -1.43 -14.30
N PHE A 313 5.88 -0.79 -15.46
CA PHE A 313 6.14 -1.48 -16.73
C PHE A 313 7.56 -2.10 -16.84
N LYS A 314 8.49 -1.73 -15.95
CA LYS A 314 9.84 -2.33 -15.90
C LYS A 314 9.92 -3.55 -14.98
N LEU A 315 8.87 -3.84 -14.21
CA LEU A 315 8.82 -5.01 -13.37
C LEU A 315 8.40 -6.22 -14.22
N SER A 316 9.35 -7.07 -14.52
CA SER A 316 9.11 -8.30 -15.28
C SER A 316 8.76 -9.44 -14.33
N ILE A 317 7.76 -10.23 -14.71
CA ILE A 317 7.48 -11.52 -14.05
C ILE A 317 8.66 -12.46 -14.33
N ASN A 318 9.15 -13.12 -13.32
CA ASN A 318 10.15 -14.17 -13.48
C ASN A 318 9.51 -15.40 -14.16
N LYS A 319 9.76 -15.55 -15.46
CA LYS A 319 9.23 -16.66 -16.27
C LYS A 319 10.13 -17.89 -16.30
N VAL A 320 11.17 -17.91 -15.49
CA VAL A 320 12.09 -19.05 -15.40
C VAL A 320 11.40 -20.15 -14.59
N LYS A 321 11.16 -21.29 -15.21
CA LYS A 321 10.67 -22.49 -14.53
C LYS A 321 11.77 -23.04 -13.63
N PRO A 322 11.54 -23.16 -12.33
CA PRO A 322 12.53 -23.76 -11.46
C PRO A 322 12.52 -25.30 -11.60
N THR A 323 13.64 -25.90 -11.31
CA THR A 323 13.73 -27.34 -11.15
C THR A 323 13.52 -27.68 -9.67
N ALA A 324 12.59 -28.59 -9.38
CA ALA A 324 12.48 -29.18 -8.05
C ALA A 324 13.46 -30.34 -7.91
N SER A 325 14.16 -30.39 -6.78
CA SER A 325 15.10 -31.49 -6.45
C SER A 325 14.71 -32.12 -5.11
N ILE A 326 14.71 -33.45 -5.05
CA ILE A 326 14.57 -34.17 -3.79
C ILE A 326 15.92 -34.17 -3.10
N SER A 327 16.01 -33.57 -1.90
CA SER A 327 17.26 -33.39 -1.19
C SER A 327 17.60 -34.58 -0.27
N ALA A 328 16.60 -35.18 0.38
CA ALA A 328 16.79 -36.32 1.25
C ALA A 328 15.50 -37.08 1.56
N VAL A 329 15.65 -38.31 2.04
CA VAL A 329 14.58 -39.08 2.68
C VAL A 329 15.04 -39.39 4.10
N TYR A 330 14.19 -39.10 5.09
CA TYR A 330 14.43 -39.38 6.51
C TYR A 330 13.49 -40.48 6.96
N MET A 331 14.05 -41.55 7.58
CA MET A 331 13.26 -42.68 8.07
C MET A 331 13.16 -42.65 9.59
N HIS A 332 11.99 -42.91 10.14
CA HIS A 332 11.70 -42.92 11.56
C HIS A 332 11.28 -44.33 12.00
N SER A 333 12.04 -44.92 12.94
CA SER A 333 11.75 -46.21 13.54
C SER A 333 11.28 -46.04 14.99
N PRO A 334 10.29 -46.81 15.48
CA PRO A 334 9.80 -46.70 16.86
C PRO A 334 10.81 -47.17 17.90
N ASP A 335 11.79 -47.97 17.54
CA ASP A 335 12.80 -48.56 18.46
C ASP A 335 14.01 -47.64 18.73
N ASP A 336 14.14 -46.54 18.02
CA ASP A 336 15.25 -45.62 18.21
C ASP A 336 15.03 -44.73 19.45
N LYS A 337 15.59 -45.16 20.61
CA LYS A 337 15.70 -44.34 21.83
C LYS A 337 16.53 -43.06 21.64
N VAL A 338 17.15 -42.92 20.47
CA VAL A 338 17.82 -41.71 19.97
C VAL A 338 17.31 -41.49 18.55
N SER A 339 16.71 -40.35 18.31
CA SER A 339 16.20 -39.90 17.01
C SER A 339 17.30 -39.81 15.94
N LEU A 340 17.80 -40.96 15.50
CA LEU A 340 18.67 -41.10 14.33
C LEU A 340 17.79 -41.28 13.10
N SER A 341 17.23 -40.15 12.60
CA SER A 341 16.69 -40.13 11.26
C SER A 341 17.80 -40.46 10.28
N LYS A 342 17.74 -41.66 9.67
CA LYS A 342 18.71 -42.05 8.66
C LYS A 342 18.47 -41.23 7.40
N ARG A 343 19.32 -40.25 7.17
CA ARG A 343 19.31 -39.45 5.96
C ARG A 343 19.86 -40.27 4.78
N ILE A 344 19.05 -40.49 3.78
CA ILE A 344 19.48 -41.09 2.52
C ILE A 344 19.52 -39.98 1.48
N PRO A 345 20.69 -39.65 0.91
CA PRO A 345 20.77 -38.72 -0.20
C PRO A 345 20.02 -39.27 -1.40
N ALA A 346 19.19 -38.45 -2.05
CA ALA A 346 18.38 -38.89 -3.21
C ALA A 346 19.17 -39.07 -4.51
N LEU A 347 20.48 -39.29 -4.42
CA LEU A 347 21.40 -39.42 -5.57
C LEU A 347 21.17 -40.67 -6.44
N SER A 348 20.50 -41.71 -5.90
CA SER A 348 20.30 -42.99 -6.59
C SER A 348 18.98 -43.09 -7.37
N GLY A 349 18.09 -42.12 -7.22
CA GLY A 349 16.76 -42.16 -7.82
C GLY A 349 15.80 -43.21 -7.25
N GLN A 350 16.31 -44.16 -6.41
CA GLN A 350 15.54 -45.22 -5.78
C GLN A 350 15.93 -45.37 -4.31
N VAL A 351 14.93 -45.45 -3.43
CA VAL A 351 15.12 -45.65 -1.98
C VAL A 351 14.28 -46.82 -1.52
N THR A 352 14.92 -47.78 -0.82
CA THR A 352 14.23 -48.89 -0.19
C THR A 352 13.93 -48.55 1.27
N ILE A 353 12.66 -48.60 1.64
CA ILE A 353 12.18 -48.33 3.00
C ILE A 353 11.88 -49.70 3.67
N PRO A 354 12.60 -50.06 4.73
CA PRO A 354 12.36 -51.32 5.47
C PRO A 354 10.97 -51.31 6.12
N TYR A 355 10.37 -52.49 6.28
CA TYR A 355 9.02 -52.65 6.83
C TYR A 355 8.91 -52.20 8.31
N GLN A 356 10.02 -52.11 9.07
CA GLN A 356 10.05 -51.61 10.44
C GLN A 356 9.86 -50.08 10.55
N VAL A 357 10.02 -49.37 9.43
CA VAL A 357 9.89 -47.93 9.38
C VAL A 357 8.40 -47.56 9.37
N VAL A 358 7.96 -46.91 10.44
CA VAL A 358 6.55 -46.50 10.60
C VAL A 358 6.24 -45.24 9.81
N SER A 359 7.22 -44.33 9.72
CA SER A 359 7.08 -43.09 8.98
C SER A 359 8.37 -42.67 8.30
N PHE A 360 8.25 -41.93 7.21
CA PHE A 360 9.38 -41.31 6.56
C PHE A 360 9.03 -39.96 5.99
N ASP A 361 9.98 -39.03 5.96
CA ASP A 361 9.86 -37.71 5.40
C ASP A 361 10.66 -37.60 4.12
N ILE A 362 10.07 -37.01 3.10
CA ILE A 362 10.76 -36.62 1.88
C ILE A 362 10.93 -35.09 1.91
N THR A 363 12.18 -34.63 1.82
CA THR A 363 12.50 -33.21 1.69
C THR A 363 12.88 -32.88 0.26
N PHE A 364 12.43 -31.75 -0.20
CA PHE A 364 12.65 -31.27 -1.57
C PHE A 364 12.88 -29.76 -1.58
N GLU A 365 13.57 -29.28 -2.59
CA GLU A 365 13.93 -27.88 -2.73
C GLU A 365 13.71 -27.41 -4.15
N SER A 366 13.39 -26.13 -4.30
CA SER A 366 13.31 -25.43 -5.59
C SER A 366 14.65 -24.76 -5.88
N LEU A 367 15.18 -24.94 -7.08
CA LEU A 367 16.40 -24.27 -7.53
C LEU A 367 16.08 -22.85 -8.04
N SER A 368 15.25 -22.12 -7.29
CA SER A 368 14.93 -20.71 -7.49
C SER A 368 15.38 -19.91 -6.27
N TYR A 369 16.36 -19.02 -6.46
CA TYR A 369 17.07 -18.34 -5.36
C TYR A 369 16.72 -16.84 -5.27
N VAL A 370 15.81 -16.33 -6.08
CA VAL A 370 15.43 -14.89 -6.07
C VAL A 370 14.69 -14.53 -4.79
N ALA A 371 13.69 -15.34 -4.40
CA ALA A 371 12.98 -15.24 -3.14
C ALA A 371 12.55 -16.67 -2.71
N PRO A 372 13.43 -17.44 -2.09
CA PRO A 372 13.22 -18.88 -1.82
C PRO A 372 11.99 -19.17 -0.95
N SER A 373 11.66 -18.30 -0.01
CA SER A 373 10.49 -18.41 0.88
C SER A 373 9.14 -18.28 0.16
N LYS A 374 9.14 -17.75 -1.07
CA LYS A 374 7.94 -17.66 -1.92
C LYS A 374 7.79 -18.81 -2.90
N ASN A 375 8.75 -19.73 -2.94
CA ASN A 375 8.61 -20.89 -3.81
C ASN A 375 7.48 -21.79 -3.30
N LEU A 376 6.59 -22.17 -4.21
CA LEU A 376 5.55 -23.14 -3.91
C LEU A 376 5.93 -24.49 -4.49
N TYR A 377 5.37 -25.54 -3.91
CA TYR A 377 5.61 -26.92 -4.32
C TYR A 377 4.30 -27.63 -4.61
N ALA A 378 4.38 -28.61 -5.48
CA ALA A 378 3.32 -29.60 -5.60
C ALA A 378 3.96 -30.99 -5.68
N TYR A 379 3.39 -31.93 -4.93
CA TYR A 379 3.85 -33.30 -4.91
C TYR A 379 2.74 -34.29 -5.16
N LYS A 380 3.12 -35.48 -5.57
CA LYS A 380 2.24 -36.60 -5.79
C LYS A 380 3.01 -37.91 -5.53
N LEU A 381 2.38 -38.83 -4.81
CA LEU A 381 2.84 -40.21 -4.67
C LEU A 381 1.92 -41.07 -5.52
N ASP A 382 2.45 -41.58 -6.64
CA ASP A 382 1.67 -42.44 -7.55
C ASP A 382 1.26 -43.71 -6.84
N GLY A 383 0.01 -44.14 -6.99
CA GLY A 383 -0.61 -45.23 -6.25
C GLY A 383 -1.36 -44.82 -4.99
N ILE A 384 -1.10 -43.63 -4.45
CA ILE A 384 -1.79 -43.07 -3.27
C ILE A 384 -2.61 -41.84 -3.64
N HIS A 385 -1.97 -40.85 -4.31
CA HIS A 385 -2.64 -39.61 -4.65
C HIS A 385 -3.15 -39.63 -6.10
N LYS A 386 -4.41 -39.27 -6.31
CA LYS A 386 -4.98 -39.09 -7.65
C LYS A 386 -4.53 -37.79 -8.28
N GLU A 387 -4.50 -36.69 -7.47
CA GLU A 387 -4.19 -35.33 -7.90
C GLU A 387 -2.90 -34.81 -7.26
N TRP A 388 -2.36 -33.71 -7.79
CA TRP A 388 -1.26 -33.00 -7.19
C TRP A 388 -1.69 -32.31 -5.90
N ILE A 389 -0.89 -32.42 -4.84
CA ILE A 389 -1.07 -31.73 -3.57
C ILE A 389 -0.16 -30.51 -3.56
N TYR A 390 -0.76 -29.31 -3.50
CA TYR A 390 -0.02 -28.05 -3.46
C TYR A 390 0.29 -27.64 -2.02
N THR A 391 1.50 -27.15 -1.78
CA THR A 391 2.00 -26.77 -0.46
C THR A 391 3.09 -25.71 -0.55
N ASP A 392 3.26 -24.92 0.50
CA ASP A 392 4.38 -24.02 0.75
C ASP A 392 5.51 -24.69 1.54
N LYS A 393 5.28 -25.91 2.02
CA LYS A 393 6.28 -26.70 2.76
C LYS A 393 7.22 -27.40 1.81
N HIS A 394 8.49 -27.46 2.18
CA HIS A 394 9.56 -28.16 1.44
C HIS A 394 9.76 -29.61 1.88
N ASN A 395 8.83 -30.17 2.66
CA ASN A 395 8.82 -31.56 3.12
C ASN A 395 7.41 -32.14 3.18
N VAL A 396 7.33 -33.47 3.11
CA VAL A 396 6.11 -34.24 3.32
C VAL A 396 6.41 -35.51 4.08
N SER A 397 5.51 -35.87 5.00
CA SER A 397 5.58 -37.09 5.80
C SER A 397 4.58 -38.12 5.31
N PHE A 398 5.02 -39.38 5.23
CA PHE A 398 4.19 -40.54 4.96
C PHE A 398 4.19 -41.51 6.14
N LEU A 399 3.01 -41.96 6.54
CA LEU A 399 2.80 -42.83 7.69
C LEU A 399 2.17 -44.14 7.20
N ASN A 400 2.70 -45.28 7.68
CA ASN A 400 2.13 -46.63 7.49
C ASN A 400 1.73 -46.94 6.03
N LEU A 401 2.61 -46.64 5.07
CA LEU A 401 2.36 -47.00 3.68
C LEU A 401 2.35 -48.55 3.54
N PRO A 402 1.36 -49.13 2.81
CA PRO A 402 1.39 -50.54 2.48
C PRO A 402 2.67 -50.94 1.73
N PRO A 403 3.12 -52.20 1.84
CA PRO A 403 4.21 -52.67 1.01
C PRO A 403 3.90 -52.54 -0.49
N GLY A 404 4.85 -52.05 -1.27
CA GLY A 404 4.64 -51.82 -2.69
C GLY A 404 5.74 -50.94 -3.29
N GLU A 405 5.65 -50.73 -4.59
CA GLU A 405 6.46 -49.77 -5.32
C GLU A 405 5.69 -48.50 -5.57
N TYR A 406 6.29 -47.35 -5.25
CA TYR A 406 5.70 -46.04 -5.36
C TYR A 406 6.64 -45.11 -6.11
N THR A 407 6.08 -44.19 -6.88
CA THR A 407 6.83 -43.11 -7.52
C THR A 407 6.43 -41.77 -6.89
N PHE A 408 7.40 -41.13 -6.21
CA PHE A 408 7.21 -39.78 -5.71
C PHE A 408 7.58 -38.78 -6.79
N ARG A 409 6.65 -37.82 -7.06
CA ARG A 409 6.85 -36.74 -8.00
C ARG A 409 6.73 -35.42 -7.29
N VAL A 410 7.62 -34.49 -7.61
CA VAL A 410 7.59 -33.12 -7.10
C VAL A 410 7.85 -32.13 -8.22
N LYS A 411 7.18 -31.02 -8.20
CA LYS A 411 7.45 -29.84 -9.01
C LYS A 411 7.42 -28.60 -8.13
N SER A 412 8.04 -27.52 -8.56
CA SER A 412 8.06 -26.26 -7.83
C SER A 412 7.71 -25.09 -8.75
N SER A 413 7.22 -24.01 -8.15
CA SER A 413 7.16 -22.72 -8.80
C SER A 413 8.33 -21.84 -8.36
N ASN A 414 8.55 -20.74 -9.07
CA ASN A 414 9.39 -19.65 -8.62
C ASN A 414 8.59 -18.65 -7.74
N ASN A 415 9.25 -17.55 -7.35
CA ASN A 415 8.66 -16.46 -6.56
C ASN A 415 7.45 -15.75 -7.21
N ASP A 416 7.25 -15.91 -8.51
CA ASP A 416 6.13 -15.34 -9.28
C ASP A 416 5.10 -16.42 -9.67
N GLU A 417 5.08 -17.54 -8.95
CA GLU A 417 4.18 -18.69 -9.16
C GLU A 417 4.25 -19.30 -10.58
N TYR A 418 5.40 -19.16 -11.25
CA TYR A 418 5.61 -19.75 -12.55
C TYR A 418 6.13 -21.20 -12.39
N TRP A 419 5.29 -22.19 -12.85
CA TRP A 419 5.45 -23.65 -12.66
C TRP A 419 6.14 -24.35 -13.82
#